data_6afc2ca55103667609c640e23689960c
#
_entry.id   6afc2ca55103667609c640e23689960c
#
_cell.length_a   1.000
_cell.length_b   1.000
_cell.length_c   1.000
_cell.angle_alpha   90.00
_cell.angle_beta   90.00
_cell.angle_gamma   90.00
#
_symmetry.space_group_name_H-M   'P 1'
#
loop_
_entity.id
_entity.type
_entity.pdbx_description
1 polymer ?
#
loop_
_entity_poly.entity_id
_entity_poly.type
_entity_poly.pdbx_seq_one_letter_code
_entity_poly.pdbx_strand_id
1 'polypeptide(L)'
;MLKHKFIEAMVAEDVGRGDLFSRISVAKEVRAYIIAKSDGLFAGREYIEVLAKMYDLELEWHVKDGSAFKVGEKLLFVSGDSKSILSLERSILDIALHASSIATLTGKFVEKVAPYDVRLLDTRKTRPLLREFEKYAVRCGGGTNHRMGLDDCLMLKDTHLKTIDNLNEFMVEVRQKIPFTSKVEIECEDMDGVKAAMKAGADIVMCDNMTNEAIREVVKFRNENYQHILLEASGNVTLDTIEEIAKTGVDAISSGSLIHQANWIDLSMKMEG
;
A
#
# COMPACT_ATOMS: atom_id res chain seq x y z
N MET A 1 -5.04 2.59 13.00
CA MET A 1 -5.54 1.68 14.08
C MET A 1 -4.34 0.95 14.65
N LEU A 2 -4.22 0.80 15.97
CA LEU A 2 -3.10 0.04 16.55
C LEU A 2 -3.14 -1.41 16.04
N LYS A 3 -2.00 -1.97 15.60
CA LYS A 3 -1.90 -3.34 15.05
C LYS A 3 -2.60 -4.38 15.93
N HIS A 4 -2.47 -4.28 17.26
CA HIS A 4 -3.16 -5.18 18.21
C HIS A 4 -4.67 -5.21 18.03
N LYS A 5 -5.34 -4.04 17.94
CA LYS A 5 -6.80 -3.98 17.75
C LYS A 5 -7.23 -4.57 16.40
N PHE A 6 -6.42 -4.42 15.38
CA PHE A 6 -6.66 -5.04 14.08
C PHE A 6 -6.60 -6.57 14.20
N ILE A 7 -5.55 -7.11 14.84
CA ILE A 7 -5.38 -8.55 15.06
C ILE A 7 -6.49 -9.12 15.94
N GLU A 8 -6.83 -8.44 17.06
CA GLU A 8 -7.95 -8.84 17.92
C GLU A 8 -9.27 -8.97 17.16
N ALA A 9 -9.59 -7.96 16.32
CA ALA A 9 -10.82 -7.96 15.55
C ALA A 9 -10.83 -9.09 14.49
N MET A 10 -9.71 -9.32 13.82
CA MET A 10 -9.56 -10.36 12.80
C MET A 10 -9.69 -11.76 13.41
N VAL A 11 -9.02 -12.02 14.54
CA VAL A 11 -9.12 -13.31 15.25
C VAL A 11 -10.51 -13.51 15.83
N ALA A 12 -11.13 -12.44 16.38
CA ALA A 12 -12.49 -12.53 16.90
C ALA A 12 -13.53 -12.83 15.81
N GLU A 13 -13.33 -12.34 14.59
CA GLU A 13 -14.19 -12.65 13.43
C GLU A 13 -14.14 -14.14 13.07
N ASP A 14 -12.95 -14.75 13.08
CA ASP A 14 -12.75 -16.14 12.66
C ASP A 14 -13.08 -17.13 13.78
N VAL A 15 -12.58 -16.90 14.99
CA VAL A 15 -12.78 -17.80 16.15
C VAL A 15 -14.21 -17.69 16.75
N GLY A 16 -14.82 -16.51 16.64
CA GLY A 16 -16.18 -16.27 17.11
C GLY A 16 -16.35 -16.60 18.61
N ARG A 17 -17.29 -17.49 18.95
CA ARG A 17 -17.58 -17.93 20.32
C ARG A 17 -16.65 -19.05 20.81
N GLY A 18 -15.59 -19.34 20.11
CA GLY A 18 -14.57 -20.34 20.41
C GLY A 18 -14.57 -21.52 19.42
N ASP A 19 -13.37 -21.95 19.06
CA ASP A 19 -13.14 -23.06 18.14
C ASP A 19 -13.70 -24.37 18.72
N LEU A 20 -14.53 -25.04 17.93
CA LEU A 20 -15.19 -26.28 18.33
C LEU A 20 -14.21 -27.43 18.51
N PHE A 21 -13.17 -27.50 17.64
CA PHE A 21 -12.15 -28.54 17.77
C PHE A 21 -11.36 -28.38 19.07
N SER A 22 -11.03 -27.16 19.46
CA SER A 22 -10.33 -26.86 20.72
C SER A 22 -11.10 -27.26 21.96
N ARG A 23 -12.44 -27.41 21.88
CA ARG A 23 -13.29 -27.86 23.02
C ARG A 23 -13.15 -29.37 23.34
N ILE A 24 -12.82 -30.16 22.29
CA ILE A 24 -12.78 -31.62 22.39
C ILE A 24 -11.37 -32.20 22.32
N SER A 25 -10.41 -31.42 21.81
CA SER A 25 -9.02 -31.86 21.65
C SER A 25 -8.23 -31.67 22.96
N VAL A 26 -7.14 -32.41 23.10
CA VAL A 26 -6.13 -32.21 24.17
C VAL A 26 -4.99 -31.39 23.59
N ALA A 27 -4.58 -30.34 24.30
CA ALA A 27 -3.45 -29.51 23.95
C ALA A 27 -2.15 -30.33 23.87
N LYS A 28 -1.35 -30.07 22.84
CA LYS A 28 -0.02 -30.69 22.64
C LYS A 28 0.91 -29.63 22.04
N GLU A 29 2.16 -29.66 22.44
CA GLU A 29 3.21 -28.90 21.73
C GLU A 29 3.40 -29.47 20.33
N VAL A 30 3.29 -28.61 19.34
CA VAL A 30 3.41 -28.98 17.93
C VAL A 30 4.18 -27.91 17.16
N ARG A 31 4.65 -28.29 15.98
CA ARG A 31 5.28 -27.37 15.03
C ARG A 31 4.58 -27.46 13.69
N ALA A 32 4.26 -26.32 13.12
CA ALA A 32 3.69 -26.16 11.80
C ALA A 32 4.60 -25.31 10.93
N TYR A 33 4.41 -25.34 9.61
CA TYR A 33 5.10 -24.45 8.71
C TYR A 33 4.20 -23.92 7.61
N ILE A 34 4.49 -22.69 7.15
CA ILE A 34 3.86 -22.12 5.96
C ILE A 34 4.71 -22.44 4.75
N ILE A 35 4.09 -23.03 3.71
CA ILE A 35 4.72 -23.38 2.45
C ILE A 35 4.07 -22.61 1.30
N ALA A 36 4.90 -22.11 0.39
CA ALA A 36 4.47 -21.42 -0.82
C ALA A 36 3.89 -22.39 -1.85
N LYS A 37 2.73 -22.05 -2.42
CA LYS A 37 2.06 -22.74 -3.53
C LYS A 37 2.10 -21.92 -4.82
N SER A 38 2.51 -20.67 -4.74
CA SER A 38 2.80 -19.76 -5.85
C SER A 38 4.09 -19.00 -5.60
N ASP A 39 4.68 -18.40 -6.64
CA ASP A 39 5.78 -17.47 -6.50
C ASP A 39 5.28 -16.10 -6.03
N GLY A 40 6.10 -15.33 -5.32
CA GLY A 40 5.73 -13.98 -4.90
C GLY A 40 6.80 -13.23 -4.11
N LEU A 41 6.42 -12.05 -3.63
CA LEU A 41 7.15 -11.28 -2.62
C LEU A 41 6.44 -11.42 -1.28
N PHE A 42 7.18 -11.75 -0.23
CA PHE A 42 6.60 -11.93 1.10
C PHE A 42 6.30 -10.58 1.75
N ALA A 43 5.16 -10.50 2.44
CA ALA A 43 4.82 -9.43 3.36
C ALA A 43 3.86 -9.96 4.43
N GLY A 44 3.88 -9.35 5.62
CA GLY A 44 2.99 -9.72 6.72
C GLY A 44 3.72 -9.96 8.05
N ARG A 45 5.04 -9.96 8.03
CA ARG A 45 5.87 -10.29 9.19
C ARG A 45 5.50 -9.48 10.44
N GLU A 46 5.44 -8.16 10.31
CA GLU A 46 5.13 -7.28 11.44
C GLU A 46 3.77 -7.58 12.11
N TYR A 47 2.80 -8.06 11.37
CA TYR A 47 1.46 -8.40 11.87
C TYR A 47 1.42 -9.81 12.44
N ILE A 48 2.08 -10.77 11.81
CA ILE A 48 2.18 -12.15 12.32
C ILE A 48 2.98 -12.18 13.63
N GLU A 49 4.05 -11.38 13.78
CA GLU A 49 4.80 -11.24 15.03
C GLU A 49 3.93 -10.70 16.18
N VAL A 50 3.04 -9.72 15.89
CA VAL A 50 2.08 -9.23 16.88
C VAL A 50 1.09 -10.33 17.28
N LEU A 51 0.53 -11.05 16.30
CA LEU A 51 -0.39 -12.16 16.55
C LEU A 51 0.29 -13.24 17.39
N ALA A 52 1.49 -13.69 17.00
CA ALA A 52 2.23 -14.73 17.70
C ALA A 52 2.49 -14.35 19.17
N LYS A 53 2.90 -13.09 19.41
CA LYS A 53 3.11 -12.58 20.76
C LYS A 53 1.82 -12.54 21.61
N MET A 54 0.67 -12.27 21.00
CA MET A 54 -0.61 -12.23 21.70
C MET A 54 -1.10 -13.63 22.12
N TYR A 55 -0.63 -14.68 21.43
CA TYR A 55 -1.09 -16.06 21.64
C TYR A 55 0.03 -17.04 22.02
N ASP A 56 1.17 -16.52 22.50
CA ASP A 56 2.31 -17.28 23.00
C ASP A 56 2.84 -18.33 21.98
N LEU A 57 2.93 -17.92 20.69
CA LEU A 57 3.49 -18.75 19.63
C LEU A 57 4.95 -18.36 19.37
N GLU A 58 5.81 -19.34 19.12
CA GLU A 58 7.18 -19.14 18.69
C GLU A 58 7.28 -19.17 17.16
N LEU A 59 8.07 -18.24 16.59
CA LEU A 59 8.24 -18.06 15.15
C LEU A 59 9.69 -18.26 14.73
N GLU A 60 9.93 -19.09 13.72
CA GLU A 60 11.21 -19.22 13.04
C GLU A 60 11.06 -18.81 11.56
N TRP A 61 11.60 -17.64 11.22
CA TRP A 61 11.45 -17.04 9.89
C TRP A 61 12.54 -17.50 8.92
N HIS A 62 12.13 -17.91 7.70
CA HIS A 62 13.00 -18.23 6.57
C HIS A 62 12.88 -17.21 5.43
N VAL A 63 12.00 -16.22 5.56
CA VAL A 63 11.77 -15.16 4.58
C VAL A 63 11.68 -13.81 5.30
N LYS A 64 12.04 -12.72 4.61
CA LYS A 64 11.90 -11.34 5.09
C LYS A 64 10.82 -10.62 4.27
N ASP A 65 10.20 -9.59 4.85
CA ASP A 65 9.34 -8.70 4.07
C ASP A 65 10.10 -8.11 2.88
N GLY A 66 9.44 -8.09 1.73
CA GLY A 66 10.02 -7.65 0.45
C GLY A 66 10.91 -8.69 -0.27
N SER A 67 11.19 -9.84 0.35
CA SER A 67 11.97 -10.89 -0.29
C SER A 67 11.13 -11.75 -1.20
N ALA A 68 11.68 -12.12 -2.37
CA ALA A 68 11.07 -13.09 -3.26
C ALA A 68 11.10 -14.51 -2.67
N PHE A 69 10.08 -15.28 -2.95
CA PHE A 69 10.00 -16.70 -2.65
C PHE A 69 9.44 -17.49 -3.84
N LYS A 70 9.69 -18.79 -3.86
CA LYS A 70 9.29 -19.72 -4.91
C LYS A 70 8.38 -20.82 -4.39
N VAL A 71 7.59 -21.39 -5.29
CA VAL A 71 6.78 -22.59 -5.00
C VAL A 71 7.62 -23.66 -4.30
N GLY A 72 7.09 -24.22 -3.21
CA GLY A 72 7.72 -25.28 -2.42
C GLY A 72 8.62 -24.77 -1.29
N GLU A 73 8.92 -23.47 -1.22
CA GLU A 73 9.72 -22.92 -0.11
C GLU A 73 8.90 -22.87 1.19
N LYS A 74 9.54 -23.25 2.30
CA LYS A 74 9.01 -23.09 3.65
C LYS A 74 9.40 -21.68 4.14
N LEU A 75 8.40 -20.86 4.42
CA LEU A 75 8.59 -19.43 4.69
C LEU A 75 8.68 -19.11 6.17
N LEU A 76 7.94 -19.84 6.99
CA LEU A 76 7.80 -19.60 8.42
C LEU A 76 7.49 -20.93 9.11
N PHE A 77 8.16 -21.22 10.23
CA PHE A 77 7.73 -22.24 11.18
C PHE A 77 7.06 -21.56 12.39
N VAL A 78 6.00 -22.19 12.87
CA VAL A 78 5.21 -21.77 14.03
C VAL A 78 5.18 -22.92 15.03
N SER A 79 5.63 -22.69 16.25
CA SER A 79 5.63 -23.68 17.33
C SER A 79 4.79 -23.20 18.50
N GLY A 80 4.15 -24.12 19.20
CA GLY A 80 3.33 -23.84 20.37
C GLY A 80 2.18 -24.84 20.57
N ASP A 81 1.21 -24.43 21.36
CA ASP A 81 0.02 -25.26 21.62
C ASP A 81 -0.79 -25.51 20.34
N SER A 82 -1.11 -26.77 20.10
CA SER A 82 -1.87 -27.23 18.92
C SER A 82 -3.23 -26.56 18.77
N LYS A 83 -3.93 -26.25 19.88
CA LYS A 83 -5.22 -25.55 19.82
C LYS A 83 -5.04 -24.11 19.33
N SER A 84 -4.03 -23.41 19.84
CA SER A 84 -3.69 -22.06 19.41
C SER A 84 -3.31 -22.02 17.93
N ILE A 85 -2.38 -22.89 17.49
CA ILE A 85 -1.94 -22.93 16.10
C ILE A 85 -3.11 -23.23 15.14
N LEU A 86 -3.94 -24.24 15.45
CA LEU A 86 -5.06 -24.62 14.58
C LEU A 86 -6.16 -23.56 14.55
N SER A 87 -6.47 -22.92 15.69
CA SER A 87 -7.47 -21.84 15.75
C SER A 87 -7.00 -20.56 15.03
N LEU A 88 -5.69 -20.34 14.92
CA LEU A 88 -5.09 -19.14 14.31
C LEU A 88 -4.55 -19.36 12.90
N GLU A 89 -4.59 -20.60 12.39
CA GLU A 89 -4.07 -20.95 11.05
C GLU A 89 -4.62 -20.01 10.00
N ARG A 90 -5.94 -19.80 9.95
CA ARG A 90 -6.59 -18.96 8.95
C ARG A 90 -6.16 -17.51 9.08
N SER A 91 -6.15 -16.99 10.29
CA SER A 91 -5.72 -15.62 10.58
C SER A 91 -4.26 -15.36 10.16
N ILE A 92 -3.34 -16.29 10.44
CA ILE A 92 -1.93 -16.20 10.04
C ILE A 92 -1.81 -16.24 8.52
N LEU A 93 -2.51 -17.17 7.86
CA LEU A 93 -2.49 -17.31 6.41
C LEU A 93 -3.08 -16.07 5.74
N ASP A 94 -4.20 -15.52 6.20
CA ASP A 94 -4.84 -14.35 5.58
C ASP A 94 -3.97 -13.10 5.68
N ILE A 95 -3.24 -12.90 6.80
CA ILE A 95 -2.22 -11.84 6.88
C ILE A 95 -1.16 -12.04 5.80
N ALA A 96 -0.58 -13.25 5.72
CA ALA A 96 0.50 -13.54 4.78
C ALA A 96 0.02 -13.46 3.32
N LEU A 97 -1.14 -14.06 2.99
CA LEU A 97 -1.72 -14.07 1.65
C LEU A 97 -2.04 -12.66 1.15
N HIS A 98 -2.78 -11.90 1.94
CA HIS A 98 -3.26 -10.57 1.55
C HIS A 98 -2.08 -9.60 1.38
N ALA A 99 -1.20 -9.51 2.37
CA ALA A 99 -0.05 -8.62 2.30
C ALA A 99 0.92 -9.00 1.16
N SER A 100 1.24 -10.29 1.02
CA SER A 100 2.15 -10.74 -0.04
C SER A 100 1.56 -10.60 -1.44
N SER A 101 0.23 -10.71 -1.59
CA SER A 101 -0.44 -10.43 -2.87
C SER A 101 -0.22 -8.99 -3.34
N ILE A 102 -0.42 -8.03 -2.41
CA ILE A 102 -0.19 -6.60 -2.69
C ILE A 102 1.30 -6.34 -2.93
N ALA A 103 2.19 -6.88 -2.11
CA ALA A 103 3.64 -6.72 -2.27
C ALA A 103 4.10 -7.28 -3.62
N THR A 104 3.61 -8.45 -4.03
CA THR A 104 3.93 -9.10 -5.31
C THR A 104 3.49 -8.25 -6.50
N LEU A 105 2.26 -7.73 -6.48
CA LEU A 105 1.79 -6.85 -7.55
C LEU A 105 2.59 -5.54 -7.57
N THR A 106 2.79 -4.93 -6.40
CA THR A 106 3.59 -3.69 -6.29
C THR A 106 5.01 -3.89 -6.84
N GLY A 107 5.67 -5.02 -6.53
CA GLY A 107 7.00 -5.34 -7.05
C GLY A 107 7.05 -5.36 -8.58
N LYS A 108 6.03 -5.91 -9.24
CA LYS A 108 5.93 -5.88 -10.71
C LYS A 108 5.85 -4.46 -11.28
N PHE A 109 5.12 -3.57 -10.61
CA PHE A 109 5.07 -2.16 -10.99
C PHE A 109 6.42 -1.46 -10.76
N VAL A 110 7.06 -1.72 -9.61
CA VAL A 110 8.39 -1.18 -9.26
C VAL A 110 9.43 -1.61 -10.29
N GLU A 111 9.46 -2.87 -10.71
CA GLU A 111 10.35 -3.37 -11.75
C GLU A 111 10.21 -2.59 -13.08
N LYS A 112 8.97 -2.25 -13.46
CA LYS A 112 8.70 -1.47 -14.69
C LYS A 112 9.24 -0.04 -14.63
N VAL A 113 9.22 0.59 -13.47
CA VAL A 113 9.67 1.97 -13.30
C VAL A 113 11.11 2.09 -12.82
N ALA A 114 11.76 1.00 -12.43
CA ALA A 114 13.13 0.99 -11.91
C ALA A 114 14.17 1.69 -12.80
N PRO A 115 14.08 1.70 -14.16
CA PRO A 115 15.01 2.43 -15.01
C PRO A 115 14.83 3.97 -14.99
N TYR A 116 13.77 4.48 -14.36
CA TYR A 116 13.39 5.89 -14.40
C TYR A 116 13.47 6.50 -12.99
N ASP A 117 13.80 7.79 -12.91
CA ASP A 117 13.81 8.52 -11.63
C ASP A 117 12.39 8.95 -11.24
N VAL A 118 11.55 7.96 -10.90
CA VAL A 118 10.15 8.16 -10.55
C VAL A 118 9.76 7.29 -9.37
N ARG A 119 8.92 7.82 -8.46
CA ARG A 119 8.39 7.09 -7.32
C ARG A 119 7.04 6.47 -7.64
N LEU A 120 6.87 5.20 -7.33
CA LEU A 120 5.57 4.52 -7.37
C LEU A 120 4.84 4.74 -6.05
N LEU A 121 3.65 5.35 -6.12
CA LEU A 121 2.83 5.65 -4.96
C LEU A 121 1.55 4.82 -4.92
N ASP A 122 1.11 4.48 -3.72
CA ASP A 122 -0.25 4.01 -3.48
C ASP A 122 -1.27 5.17 -3.45
N THR A 123 -2.51 4.88 -3.07
CA THR A 123 -3.58 5.88 -2.94
C THR A 123 -4.38 5.65 -1.65
N ARG A 124 -5.50 6.38 -1.48
CA ARG A 124 -6.50 6.08 -0.45
C ARG A 124 -7.57 5.08 -0.88
N LYS A 125 -7.47 4.50 -2.08
CA LYS A 125 -8.36 3.44 -2.59
C LYS A 125 -7.96 2.10 -1.97
N THR A 126 -8.17 1.98 -0.67
CA THR A 126 -7.92 0.80 0.16
C THR A 126 -9.24 0.18 0.60
N ARG A 127 -9.21 -1.08 1.02
CA ARG A 127 -10.38 -1.68 1.68
C ARG A 127 -10.68 -0.95 2.99
N PRO A 128 -11.97 -0.76 3.36
CA PRO A 128 -12.33 -0.14 4.62
C PRO A 128 -11.59 -0.79 5.80
N LEU A 129 -11.08 0.04 6.71
CA LEU A 129 -10.34 -0.34 7.92
C LEU A 129 -8.97 -0.99 7.69
N LEU A 130 -8.60 -1.41 6.46
CA LEU A 130 -7.35 -2.10 6.16
C LEU A 130 -6.23 -1.18 5.67
N ARG A 131 -6.42 0.15 5.61
CA ARG A 131 -5.47 1.08 4.98
C ARG A 131 -4.04 0.96 5.51
N GLU A 132 -3.87 0.93 6.83
CA GLU A 132 -2.54 0.83 7.43
C GLU A 132 -1.83 -0.47 7.02
N PHE A 133 -2.57 -1.57 7.01
CA PHE A 133 -2.09 -2.89 6.62
C PHE A 133 -1.76 -2.98 5.12
N GLU A 134 -2.67 -2.51 4.25
CA GLU A 134 -2.47 -2.57 2.81
C GLU A 134 -1.34 -1.64 2.33
N LYS A 135 -1.23 -0.45 2.93
CA LYS A 135 -0.12 0.47 2.65
C LYS A 135 1.23 -0.04 3.17
N TYR A 136 1.24 -0.78 4.29
CA TYR A 136 2.44 -1.51 4.71
C TYR A 136 2.86 -2.55 3.65
N ALA A 137 1.91 -3.31 3.12
CA ALA A 137 2.19 -4.30 2.08
C ALA A 137 2.75 -3.66 0.78
N VAL A 138 2.26 -2.47 0.40
CA VAL A 138 2.85 -1.69 -0.72
C VAL A 138 4.32 -1.36 -0.47
N ARG A 139 4.68 -0.92 0.76
CA ARG A 139 6.11 -0.67 1.08
C ARG A 139 6.95 -1.93 0.99
N CYS A 140 6.43 -3.07 1.44
CA CYS A 140 7.13 -4.35 1.30
C CYS A 140 7.39 -4.71 -0.17
N GLY A 141 6.51 -4.31 -1.08
CA GLY A 141 6.70 -4.46 -2.53
C GLY A 141 7.63 -3.44 -3.17
N GLY A 142 8.21 -2.51 -2.39
CA GLY A 142 9.11 -1.46 -2.89
C GLY A 142 8.41 -0.18 -3.32
N GLY A 143 7.09 -0.07 -3.17
CA GLY A 143 6.34 1.17 -3.38
C GLY A 143 6.50 2.16 -2.22
N THR A 144 6.08 3.39 -2.47
CA THR A 144 6.06 4.48 -1.48
C THR A 144 4.62 4.81 -1.11
N ASN A 145 4.36 5.15 0.15
CA ASN A 145 3.02 5.56 0.54
C ASN A 145 2.75 7.02 0.15
N HIS A 146 1.61 7.26 -0.50
CA HIS A 146 0.94 8.55 -0.55
C HIS A 146 0.27 8.82 0.81
N ARG A 147 -0.36 10.00 1.00
CA ARG A 147 -1.01 10.39 2.25
C ARG A 147 -1.87 9.28 2.86
N MET A 148 -1.77 9.14 4.18
CA MET A 148 -2.53 8.14 4.95
C MET A 148 -3.99 8.55 5.16
N GLY A 149 -4.22 9.85 5.38
CA GLY A 149 -5.53 10.42 5.66
C GLY A 149 -5.70 11.81 5.07
N LEU A 150 -6.78 12.49 5.47
CA LEU A 150 -7.05 13.89 5.07
C LEU A 150 -6.20 14.88 5.85
N ASP A 151 -5.62 14.43 6.94
CA ASP A 151 -4.79 15.20 7.89
C ASP A 151 -3.30 15.21 7.54
N ASP A 152 -2.88 14.39 6.59
CA ASP A 152 -1.48 14.19 6.23
C ASP A 152 -1.01 15.17 5.14
N CYS A 153 -1.80 15.35 4.09
CA CYS A 153 -1.57 16.28 2.98
C CYS A 153 -2.89 16.87 2.51
N LEU A 154 -2.95 18.19 2.33
CA LEU A 154 -4.11 18.82 1.68
C LEU A 154 -4.07 18.53 0.19
N MET A 155 -5.10 17.84 -0.32
CA MET A 155 -5.26 17.60 -1.75
C MET A 155 -6.55 18.26 -2.24
N LEU A 156 -6.41 19.21 -3.16
CA LEU A 156 -7.53 19.87 -3.82
C LEU A 156 -7.85 19.12 -5.12
N LYS A 157 -9.04 18.60 -5.19
CA LYS A 157 -9.60 17.91 -6.35
C LYS A 157 -10.55 18.82 -7.13
N ASP A 158 -10.95 18.40 -8.31
CA ASP A 158 -11.95 19.08 -9.15
C ASP A 158 -13.17 19.53 -8.37
N THR A 159 -13.69 18.65 -7.49
CA THR A 159 -14.85 18.93 -6.62
C THR A 159 -14.57 20.01 -5.59
N HIS A 160 -13.35 20.08 -5.04
CA HIS A 160 -12.96 21.16 -4.13
C HIS A 160 -12.78 22.48 -4.89
N LEU A 161 -12.11 22.45 -6.05
CA LEU A 161 -11.84 23.63 -6.87
C LEU A 161 -13.13 24.34 -7.30
N LYS A 162 -14.21 23.59 -7.56
CA LYS A 162 -15.55 24.12 -7.87
C LYS A 162 -16.20 24.90 -6.71
N THR A 163 -15.68 24.80 -5.50
CA THR A 163 -16.16 25.52 -4.31
C THR A 163 -15.27 26.71 -3.94
N ILE A 164 -14.23 26.99 -4.72
CA ILE A 164 -13.24 28.03 -4.47
C ILE A 164 -13.35 29.12 -5.52
N ASP A 165 -13.77 30.33 -5.13
CA ASP A 165 -13.96 31.44 -6.06
C ASP A 165 -12.62 31.99 -6.60
N ASN A 166 -11.58 32.05 -5.75
CA ASN A 166 -10.25 32.55 -6.10
C ASN A 166 -9.17 31.65 -5.50
N LEU A 167 -8.53 30.83 -6.34
CA LEU A 167 -7.53 29.87 -5.90
C LEU A 167 -6.30 30.55 -5.25
N ASN A 168 -5.85 31.71 -5.75
CA ASN A 168 -4.67 32.38 -5.19
C ASN A 168 -4.95 32.89 -3.77
N GLU A 169 -6.09 33.52 -3.54
CA GLU A 169 -6.48 33.97 -2.21
C GLU A 169 -6.69 32.81 -1.24
N PHE A 170 -7.35 31.76 -1.71
CA PHE A 170 -7.54 30.54 -0.94
C PHE A 170 -6.20 29.92 -0.50
N MET A 171 -5.21 29.83 -1.40
CA MET A 171 -3.90 29.27 -1.09
C MET A 171 -3.12 30.10 -0.06
N VAL A 172 -3.27 31.43 -0.04
CA VAL A 172 -2.71 32.29 1.03
C VAL A 172 -3.33 31.94 2.38
N GLU A 173 -4.64 31.77 2.44
CA GLU A 173 -5.35 31.37 3.66
C GLU A 173 -4.98 29.95 4.10
N VAL A 174 -4.88 29.00 3.17
CA VAL A 174 -4.43 27.61 3.41
C VAL A 174 -3.10 27.58 4.15
N ARG A 175 -2.10 28.32 3.67
CA ARG A 175 -0.75 28.35 4.27
C ARG A 175 -0.73 28.85 5.72
N GLN A 176 -1.74 29.60 6.13
CA GLN A 176 -1.89 30.08 7.52
C GLN A 176 -2.62 29.09 8.42
N LYS A 177 -3.44 28.20 7.87
CA LYS A 177 -4.36 27.33 8.62
C LYS A 177 -3.93 25.86 8.70
N ILE A 178 -3.20 25.35 7.71
CA ILE A 178 -2.69 23.97 7.75
C ILE A 178 -1.38 23.91 8.55
N PRO A 179 -0.99 22.72 9.07
CA PRO A 179 0.31 22.53 9.71
C PRO A 179 1.45 22.97 8.77
N PHE A 180 2.45 23.67 9.33
CA PHE A 180 3.59 24.19 8.56
C PHE A 180 4.32 23.11 7.72
N THR A 181 4.32 21.87 8.19
CA THR A 181 4.97 20.73 7.53
C THR A 181 4.12 20.05 6.46
N SER A 182 2.83 20.42 6.34
CA SER A 182 1.92 19.80 5.36
C SER A 182 2.12 20.39 3.98
N LYS A 183 2.15 19.51 2.97
CA LYS A 183 2.15 19.88 1.56
C LYS A 183 0.73 20.14 1.06
N VAL A 184 0.65 20.94 -0.01
CA VAL A 184 -0.60 21.17 -0.76
C VAL A 184 -0.42 20.60 -2.15
N GLU A 185 -1.29 19.66 -2.49
CA GLU A 185 -1.38 19.02 -3.80
C GLU A 185 -2.65 19.46 -4.52
N ILE A 186 -2.55 19.73 -5.82
CA ILE A 186 -3.68 20.14 -6.65
C ILE A 186 -3.80 19.20 -7.84
N GLU A 187 -4.96 18.54 -7.98
CA GLU A 187 -5.31 17.67 -9.09
C GLU A 187 -5.78 18.51 -10.28
N CYS A 188 -5.18 18.30 -11.46
CA CYS A 188 -5.44 19.04 -12.69
C CYS A 188 -5.67 18.07 -13.86
N GLU A 189 -6.66 18.38 -14.70
CA GLU A 189 -7.04 17.56 -15.87
C GLU A 189 -6.50 18.15 -17.19
N ASP A 190 -5.97 19.40 -17.14
CA ASP A 190 -5.46 20.11 -18.31
C ASP A 190 -4.32 21.09 -17.97
N MET A 191 -3.71 21.65 -19.03
CA MET A 191 -2.58 22.58 -18.90
C MET A 191 -2.97 23.90 -18.24
N ASP A 192 -4.20 24.39 -18.40
CA ASP A 192 -4.65 25.65 -17.81
C ASP A 192 -4.81 25.50 -16.29
N GLY A 193 -5.37 24.37 -15.85
CA GLY A 193 -5.43 24.01 -14.44
C GLY A 193 -4.02 23.87 -13.82
N VAL A 194 -3.10 23.20 -14.55
CA VAL A 194 -1.70 23.08 -14.12
C VAL A 194 -1.04 24.43 -13.90
N LYS A 195 -1.16 25.35 -14.87
CA LYS A 195 -0.59 26.70 -14.77
C LYS A 195 -1.19 27.49 -13.59
N ALA A 196 -2.51 27.37 -13.39
CA ALA A 196 -3.19 28.01 -12.27
C ALA A 196 -2.72 27.46 -10.93
N ALA A 197 -2.61 26.13 -10.78
CA ALA A 197 -2.13 25.47 -9.58
C ALA A 197 -0.68 25.84 -9.23
N MET A 198 0.22 25.84 -10.23
CA MET A 198 1.62 26.23 -10.04
C MET A 198 1.74 27.71 -9.64
N LYS A 199 1.00 28.62 -10.30
CA LYS A 199 0.97 30.04 -9.98
C LYS A 199 0.41 30.30 -8.56
N ALA A 200 -0.56 29.51 -8.13
CA ALA A 200 -1.15 29.60 -6.80
C ALA A 200 -0.22 29.06 -5.68
N GLY A 201 0.92 28.44 -6.03
CA GLY A 201 1.90 27.94 -5.08
C GLY A 201 1.60 26.55 -4.52
N ALA A 202 1.10 25.64 -5.35
CA ALA A 202 1.04 24.22 -5.02
C ALA A 202 2.44 23.66 -4.75
N ASP A 203 2.58 22.69 -3.84
CA ASP A 203 3.82 21.93 -3.64
C ASP A 203 3.92 20.75 -4.60
N ILE A 204 2.75 20.18 -4.94
CA ILE A 204 2.62 19.04 -5.86
C ILE A 204 1.47 19.36 -6.83
N VAL A 205 1.67 19.08 -8.10
CA VAL A 205 0.61 19.12 -9.11
C VAL A 205 0.41 17.72 -9.66
N MET A 206 -0.82 17.19 -9.52
CA MET A 206 -1.20 15.90 -10.05
C MET A 206 -1.85 16.07 -11.41
N CYS A 207 -1.27 15.42 -12.43
CA CYS A 207 -1.85 15.27 -13.76
C CYS A 207 -2.83 14.08 -13.72
N ASP A 208 -4.13 14.34 -13.59
CA ASP A 208 -5.14 13.29 -13.51
C ASP A 208 -5.72 12.96 -14.88
N ASN A 209 -5.60 11.70 -15.31
CA ASN A 209 -6.09 11.20 -16.60
C ASN A 209 -5.60 11.98 -17.84
N MET A 210 -4.48 12.67 -17.76
CA MET A 210 -3.87 13.37 -18.91
C MET A 210 -3.13 12.38 -19.82
N THR A 211 -3.05 12.71 -21.14
CA THR A 211 -2.24 11.92 -22.09
C THR A 211 -0.74 12.09 -21.80
N ASN A 212 0.07 11.11 -22.22
CA ASN A 212 1.52 11.19 -22.04
C ASN A 212 2.13 12.42 -22.75
N GLU A 213 1.57 12.84 -23.89
CA GLU A 213 1.97 14.04 -24.62
C GLU A 213 1.72 15.29 -23.77
N ALA A 214 0.50 15.41 -23.20
CA ALA A 214 0.16 16.53 -22.33
C ALA A 214 1.02 16.56 -21.06
N ILE A 215 1.29 15.39 -20.46
CA ILE A 215 2.19 15.29 -19.29
C ILE A 215 3.61 15.75 -19.65
N ARG A 216 4.15 15.41 -20.82
CA ARG A 216 5.47 15.91 -21.27
C ARG A 216 5.49 17.44 -21.41
N GLU A 217 4.41 18.06 -21.90
CA GLU A 217 4.28 19.51 -21.94
C GLU A 217 4.26 20.13 -20.55
N VAL A 218 3.54 19.49 -19.59
CA VAL A 218 3.54 19.90 -18.18
C VAL A 218 4.93 19.81 -17.57
N VAL A 219 5.65 18.72 -17.79
CA VAL A 219 7.03 18.52 -17.30
C VAL A 219 7.95 19.60 -17.85
N LYS A 220 7.87 19.89 -19.16
CA LYS A 220 8.66 20.96 -19.80
C LYS A 220 8.34 22.32 -19.16
N PHE A 221 7.08 22.66 -19.03
CA PHE A 221 6.64 23.93 -18.43
C PHE A 221 7.10 24.08 -16.99
N ARG A 222 6.98 23.03 -16.16
CA ARG A 222 7.48 23.00 -14.78
C ARG A 222 8.98 23.23 -14.73
N ASN A 223 9.75 22.53 -15.57
CA ASN A 223 11.21 22.64 -15.56
C ASN A 223 11.71 24.04 -15.97
N GLU A 224 10.98 24.74 -16.80
CA GLU A 224 11.32 26.10 -17.24
C GLU A 224 10.92 27.16 -16.20
N ASN A 225 9.85 26.95 -15.41
CA ASN A 225 9.22 28.02 -14.64
C ASN A 225 9.08 27.74 -13.12
N TYR A 226 9.00 26.45 -12.71
CA TYR A 226 8.62 26.06 -11.35
C TYR A 226 9.35 24.79 -10.88
N GLN A 227 10.67 24.74 -10.98
CA GLN A 227 11.49 23.53 -10.71
C GLN A 227 11.32 22.91 -9.31
N HIS A 228 10.83 23.68 -8.36
CA HIS A 228 10.60 23.23 -6.98
C HIS A 228 9.28 22.48 -6.78
N ILE A 229 8.35 22.53 -7.76
CA ILE A 229 7.07 21.85 -7.70
C ILE A 229 7.23 20.41 -8.18
N LEU A 230 6.73 19.46 -7.39
CA LEU A 230 6.70 18.05 -7.78
C LEU A 230 5.52 17.77 -8.71
N LEU A 231 5.73 16.85 -9.65
CA LEU A 231 4.70 16.38 -10.56
C LEU A 231 4.33 14.93 -10.25
N GLU A 232 3.04 14.68 -10.12
CA GLU A 232 2.49 13.34 -10.00
C GLU A 232 1.60 13.04 -11.20
N ALA A 233 1.69 11.83 -11.78
CA ALA A 233 0.74 11.32 -12.75
C ALA A 233 -0.19 10.32 -12.09
N SER A 234 -1.49 10.42 -12.36
CA SER A 234 -2.55 9.55 -11.83
C SER A 234 -3.62 9.28 -12.88
N GLY A 235 -4.45 8.27 -12.60
CA GLY A 235 -5.58 7.89 -13.47
C GLY A 235 -5.26 6.72 -14.39
N ASN A 236 -6.05 5.63 -14.27
CA ASN A 236 -6.00 4.44 -15.13
C ASN A 236 -4.60 3.80 -15.33
N VAL A 237 -3.72 3.92 -14.32
CA VAL A 237 -2.35 3.36 -14.37
C VAL A 237 -2.41 1.84 -14.23
N THR A 238 -1.86 1.13 -15.22
CA THR A 238 -1.75 -0.33 -15.28
C THR A 238 -0.30 -0.77 -15.47
N LEU A 239 -0.02 -2.07 -15.35
CA LEU A 239 1.31 -2.62 -15.66
C LEU A 239 1.73 -2.36 -17.11
N ASP A 240 0.78 -2.27 -18.03
CA ASP A 240 1.08 -2.04 -19.45
C ASP A 240 1.36 -0.56 -19.77
N THR A 241 0.79 0.37 -18.98
CA THR A 241 0.88 1.81 -19.26
C THR A 241 1.93 2.52 -18.42
N ILE A 242 2.30 1.99 -17.24
CA ILE A 242 3.12 2.71 -16.26
C ILE A 242 4.51 3.11 -16.79
N GLU A 243 5.13 2.27 -17.63
CA GLU A 243 6.45 2.55 -18.18
C GLU A 243 6.44 3.78 -19.11
N GLU A 244 5.40 3.90 -19.95
CA GLU A 244 5.26 5.07 -20.85
C GLU A 244 4.96 6.35 -20.06
N ILE A 245 4.24 6.24 -18.94
CA ILE A 245 4.04 7.36 -18.03
C ILE A 245 5.36 7.74 -17.34
N ALA A 246 6.16 6.79 -16.88
CA ALA A 246 7.48 7.07 -16.29
C ALA A 246 8.43 7.79 -17.24
N LYS A 247 8.38 7.48 -18.56
CA LYS A 247 9.15 8.15 -19.61
C LYS A 247 8.79 9.63 -19.82
N THR A 248 7.69 10.10 -19.25
CA THR A 248 7.29 11.52 -19.35
C THR A 248 8.16 12.45 -18.51
N GLY A 249 8.80 11.92 -17.44
CA GLY A 249 9.66 12.69 -16.55
C GLY A 249 8.92 13.30 -15.35
N VAL A 250 7.77 12.75 -14.96
CA VAL A 250 7.11 13.08 -13.68
C VAL A 250 7.92 12.55 -12.49
N ASP A 251 7.77 13.15 -11.32
CA ASP A 251 8.50 12.75 -10.11
C ASP A 251 7.85 11.56 -9.41
N ALA A 252 6.55 11.35 -9.62
CA ALA A 252 5.79 10.26 -9.02
C ALA A 252 4.64 9.79 -9.91
N ILE A 253 4.26 8.52 -9.72
CA ILE A 253 3.08 7.92 -10.35
C ILE A 253 2.27 7.23 -9.25
N SER A 254 0.99 7.59 -9.08
CA SER A 254 0.11 6.92 -8.12
C SER A 254 -0.86 5.96 -8.80
N SER A 255 -1.07 4.81 -8.15
CA SER A 255 -2.03 3.82 -8.63
C SER A 255 -2.78 3.12 -7.49
N GLY A 256 -4.09 3.14 -7.56
CA GLY A 256 -4.94 2.32 -6.67
C GLY A 256 -4.91 0.84 -7.02
N SER A 257 -4.54 0.49 -8.26
CA SER A 257 -4.51 -0.91 -8.73
C SER A 257 -3.50 -1.78 -7.98
N LEU A 258 -2.46 -1.19 -7.38
CA LEU A 258 -1.51 -1.90 -6.51
C LEU A 258 -2.24 -2.71 -5.41
N ILE A 259 -3.38 -2.22 -4.95
CA ILE A 259 -4.16 -2.82 -3.86
C ILE A 259 -5.39 -3.54 -4.41
N HIS A 260 -6.28 -2.81 -5.12
CA HIS A 260 -7.59 -3.39 -5.46
C HIS A 260 -7.55 -4.40 -6.63
N GLN A 261 -6.44 -4.48 -7.38
CA GLN A 261 -6.22 -5.50 -8.44
C GLN A 261 -5.22 -6.58 -8.04
N ALA A 262 -4.73 -6.59 -6.79
CA ALA A 262 -3.85 -7.65 -6.32
C ALA A 262 -4.60 -8.99 -6.28
N ASN A 263 -4.13 -9.95 -7.08
CA ASN A 263 -4.61 -11.32 -7.07
C ASN A 263 -3.98 -12.07 -5.90
N TRP A 264 -4.78 -12.86 -5.21
CA TRP A 264 -4.28 -13.65 -4.09
C TRP A 264 -3.24 -14.66 -4.54
N ILE A 265 -2.11 -14.65 -3.86
CA ILE A 265 -1.12 -15.73 -3.95
C ILE A 265 -1.61 -16.93 -3.15
N ASP A 266 -1.00 -18.09 -3.36
CA ASP A 266 -1.40 -19.31 -2.66
C ASP A 266 -0.31 -19.75 -1.67
N LEU A 267 -0.68 -19.82 -0.39
CA LEU A 267 0.13 -20.33 0.72
C LEU A 267 -0.68 -21.36 1.51
N SER A 268 -0.03 -22.34 2.09
CA SER A 268 -0.68 -23.34 2.95
C SER A 268 0.11 -23.53 4.24
N MET A 269 -0.60 -23.80 5.33
CA MET A 269 0.01 -24.30 6.57
C MET A 269 -0.01 -25.82 6.59
N LYS A 270 1.06 -26.44 7.07
CA LYS A 270 1.19 -27.88 7.28
C LYS A 270 1.78 -28.15 8.65
N MET A 271 1.29 -29.21 9.29
CA MET A 271 1.92 -29.70 10.52
C MET A 271 3.22 -30.42 10.16
N GLU A 272 4.25 -30.22 10.98
CA GLU A 272 5.49 -31.01 10.91
C GLU A 272 5.21 -32.37 11.53
N GLY A 273 5.43 -33.44 10.76
CA GLY A 273 5.17 -34.82 11.18
C GLY A 273 6.29 -35.44 11.99
#